data_989a618e4d1be989b9820897bf50f750
#
_entry.id   989a618e4d1be989b9820897bf50f750
#
_cell.length_a   1.000
_cell.length_b   1.000
_cell.length_c   1.000
_cell.angle_alpha   90.00
_cell.angle_beta   90.00
_cell.angle_gamma   90.00
#
_symmetry.space_group_name_H-M   'P 1'
#
loop_
_entity.id
_entity.type
_entity.pdbx_description
1 polymer ?
#
loop_
_entity_poly.entity_id
_entity_poly.type
_entity_poly.pdbx_seq_one_letter_code
_entity_poly.pdbx_strand_id
1 'polypeptide(L)'
;MPRNGFFGVKNSHIAILKDEDEFTYETPVKVPGTVEIKMEPSVETNTSYADNEPWIDKTQDNGGSGTISFYDTESTTELRKLFADLVGFDIDAKGRVLGTSGKTPKKFAFMCEQPGHVIGKRRCFLACQIKAPSMDSKTIEDKPDITQLDYDLTWRPVTLSTGWRGSFYDSYSDLEDYAKFFDKVDTQLTLASASEVA
;
A
#
# COMPACT_ATOMS: atom_id res chain seq x y z
N MET A 1 12.97 3.77 -30.00
CA MET A 1 12.90 3.51 -28.56
C MET A 1 11.44 3.37 -28.18
N PRO A 2 11.03 2.31 -27.49
CA PRO A 2 9.68 2.22 -26.99
C PRO A 2 9.44 3.38 -26.00
N ARG A 3 8.33 4.09 -26.14
CA ARG A 3 7.96 5.16 -25.22
C ARG A 3 7.42 4.52 -23.96
N ASN A 4 8.09 4.74 -22.82
CA ASN A 4 7.64 4.26 -21.52
C ASN A 4 6.56 5.19 -20.99
N GLY A 5 5.38 4.64 -20.71
CA GLY A 5 4.33 5.31 -19.97
C GLY A 5 3.92 4.43 -18.80
N PHE A 6 3.69 5.03 -17.63
CA PHE A 6 3.07 4.32 -16.50
C PHE A 6 1.57 4.35 -16.71
N PHE A 7 0.94 3.20 -16.86
CA PHE A 7 -0.51 3.10 -16.93
C PHE A 7 -0.99 1.79 -16.31
N GLY A 8 -2.16 1.87 -15.69
CA GLY A 8 -2.87 0.74 -15.14
C GLY A 8 -2.28 0.20 -13.83
N VAL A 9 -3.11 -0.52 -13.13
CA VAL A 9 -2.81 -1.30 -11.94
C VAL A 9 -3.47 -2.66 -12.09
N LYS A 10 -2.77 -3.72 -11.70
CA LYS A 10 -3.31 -5.08 -11.66
C LYS A 10 -2.63 -5.91 -10.57
N ASN A 11 -3.18 -7.09 -10.34
CA ASN A 11 -2.63 -8.05 -9.39
C ASN A 11 -2.42 -7.46 -7.99
N SER A 12 -3.39 -6.70 -7.49
CA SER A 12 -3.32 -6.13 -6.14
C SER A 12 -3.43 -7.23 -5.09
N HIS A 13 -2.56 -7.16 -4.09
CA HIS A 13 -2.53 -8.04 -2.93
C HIS A 13 -2.36 -7.22 -1.66
N ILE A 14 -2.94 -7.72 -0.58
CA ILE A 14 -2.85 -7.12 0.74
C ILE A 14 -2.34 -8.18 1.72
N ALA A 15 -1.36 -7.83 2.53
CA ALA A 15 -0.83 -8.68 3.59
C ALA A 15 -0.90 -7.94 4.93
N ILE A 16 -1.68 -8.47 5.89
CA ILE A 16 -1.82 -7.84 7.21
C ILE A 16 -0.50 -7.95 7.98
N LEU A 17 -0.11 -6.87 8.64
CA LEU A 17 1.04 -6.83 9.53
C LEU A 17 0.70 -7.58 10.82
N LYS A 18 1.48 -8.62 11.15
CA LYS A 18 1.31 -9.44 12.36
C LYS A 18 2.05 -8.86 13.56
N ASP A 19 3.27 -8.44 13.32
CA ASP A 19 4.18 -7.94 14.35
C ASP A 19 4.83 -6.66 13.84
N GLU A 20 4.70 -5.59 14.63
CA GLU A 20 5.23 -4.26 14.30
C GLU A 20 6.72 -4.13 14.63
N ASP A 21 7.25 -4.92 15.56
CA ASP A 21 8.66 -4.86 15.96
C ASP A 21 9.54 -5.61 14.97
N GLU A 22 9.06 -6.78 14.50
CA GLU A 22 9.77 -7.63 13.53
C GLU A 22 9.34 -7.38 12.08
N PHE A 23 8.30 -6.58 11.83
CA PHE A 23 7.68 -6.36 10.51
C PHE A 23 7.37 -7.66 9.78
N THR A 24 6.72 -8.60 10.48
CA THR A 24 6.26 -9.85 9.88
C THR A 24 4.82 -9.71 9.38
N TYR A 25 4.53 -10.32 8.23
CA TYR A 25 3.24 -10.20 7.55
C TYR A 25 2.54 -11.56 7.42
N GLU A 26 1.23 -11.52 7.30
CA GLU A 26 0.44 -12.66 6.84
C GLU A 26 0.70 -12.93 5.36
N THR A 27 0.28 -14.11 4.90
CA THR A 27 0.32 -14.43 3.46
C THR A 27 -0.50 -13.41 2.69
N PRO A 28 0.06 -12.82 1.61
CA PRO A 28 -0.68 -11.86 0.78
C PRO A 28 -1.96 -12.45 0.20
N VAL A 29 -3.07 -11.74 0.41
CA VAL A 29 -4.38 -12.08 -0.16
C VAL A 29 -4.62 -11.25 -1.39
N LYS A 30 -4.99 -11.91 -2.51
CA LYS A 30 -5.31 -11.22 -3.75
C LYS A 30 -6.63 -10.46 -3.64
N VAL A 31 -6.61 -9.17 -4.01
CA VAL A 31 -7.80 -8.32 -4.03
C VAL A 31 -8.15 -7.99 -5.49
N PRO A 32 -9.22 -8.58 -6.02
CA PRO A 32 -9.70 -8.28 -7.36
C PRO A 32 -10.40 -6.93 -7.41
N GLY A 33 -10.56 -6.38 -8.63
CA GLY A 33 -11.38 -5.17 -8.84
C GLY A 33 -10.73 -3.86 -8.43
N THR A 34 -9.40 -3.80 -8.30
CA THR A 34 -8.70 -2.52 -8.12
C THR A 34 -8.85 -1.66 -9.36
N VAL A 35 -9.37 -0.46 -9.17
CA VAL A 35 -9.66 0.51 -10.22
C VAL A 35 -8.52 1.51 -10.36
N GLU A 36 -8.17 2.15 -9.25
CA GLU A 36 -7.19 3.22 -9.21
C GLU A 36 -6.38 3.18 -7.91
N ILE A 37 -5.14 3.62 -8.02
CA ILE A 37 -4.25 3.88 -6.89
C ILE A 37 -3.64 5.24 -7.08
N LYS A 38 -3.85 6.12 -6.13
CA LYS A 38 -3.24 7.44 -6.07
C LYS A 38 -2.40 7.54 -4.82
N MET A 39 -1.13 7.87 -4.98
CA MET A 39 -0.15 7.94 -3.89
C MET A 39 0.59 9.26 -3.95
N GLU A 40 0.52 10.04 -2.88
CA GLU A 40 1.15 11.34 -2.75
C GLU A 40 2.18 11.31 -1.62
N PRO A 41 3.48 11.24 -1.92
CA PRO A 41 4.55 11.28 -0.91
C PRO A 41 4.55 12.59 -0.14
N SER A 42 4.80 12.53 1.16
CA SER A 42 4.98 13.69 2.04
C SER A 42 6.44 13.80 2.46
N VAL A 43 7.12 14.81 1.93
CA VAL A 43 8.51 15.09 2.23
C VAL A 43 8.60 16.49 2.83
N GLU A 44 9.18 16.60 4.01
CA GLU A 44 9.42 17.88 4.67
C GLU A 44 10.91 18.23 4.63
N THR A 45 11.21 19.47 4.27
CA THR A 45 12.56 20.03 4.34
C THR A 45 12.57 21.14 5.39
N ASN A 46 13.38 20.96 6.43
CA ASN A 46 13.61 21.96 7.45
C ASN A 46 14.98 22.61 7.23
N THR A 47 14.95 23.92 6.98
CA THR A 47 16.17 24.75 6.84
C THR A 47 16.43 25.49 8.13
N SER A 48 17.59 25.28 8.73
CA SER A 48 18.07 26.07 9.88
C SER A 48 19.00 27.16 9.38
N TYR A 49 18.83 28.37 9.90
CA TYR A 49 19.61 29.54 9.52
C TYR A 49 20.62 29.90 10.61
N ALA A 50 21.82 30.28 10.20
CA ALA A 50 22.83 30.91 11.06
C ALA A 50 23.45 32.07 10.30
N ASP A 51 23.77 33.16 10.98
CA ASP A 51 24.35 34.40 10.39
C ASP A 51 23.56 34.98 9.20
N ASN A 52 22.22 34.83 9.23
CA ASN A 52 21.27 35.22 8.16
C ASN A 52 21.42 34.40 6.84
N GLU A 53 22.12 33.28 6.87
CA GLU A 53 22.25 32.38 5.73
C GLU A 53 21.71 30.98 6.06
N PRO A 54 21.20 30.21 5.06
CA PRO A 54 20.84 28.82 5.26
C PRO A 54 22.08 28.04 5.68
N TRP A 55 22.02 27.40 6.86
CA TRP A 55 23.17 26.68 7.42
C TRP A 55 23.05 25.17 7.31
N ILE A 56 21.86 24.63 7.56
CA ILE A 56 21.59 23.19 7.50
C ILE A 56 20.22 22.98 6.86
N ASP A 57 20.18 22.17 5.81
CA ASP A 57 18.96 21.62 5.23
C ASP A 57 18.79 20.16 5.64
N LYS A 58 17.69 19.83 6.30
CA LYS A 58 17.35 18.47 6.66
C LYS A 58 16.04 18.07 6.01
N THR A 59 16.11 17.14 5.08
CA THR A 59 14.93 16.55 4.43
C THR A 59 14.52 15.27 5.14
N GLN A 60 13.25 15.14 5.47
CA GLN A 60 12.68 13.97 6.11
C GLN A 60 11.53 13.41 5.29
N ASP A 61 11.58 12.10 5.00
CA ASP A 61 10.44 11.36 4.46
C ASP A 61 9.48 11.01 5.60
N ASN A 62 8.26 11.52 5.52
CA ASN A 62 7.19 11.29 6.50
C ASN A 62 6.18 10.25 6.02
N GLY A 63 6.46 9.56 4.91
CA GLY A 63 5.54 8.64 4.25
C GLY A 63 4.65 9.35 3.25
N GLY A 64 3.35 9.23 3.37
CA GLY A 64 2.43 9.90 2.47
C GLY A 64 0.98 9.52 2.70
N SER A 65 0.13 10.07 1.85
CA SER A 65 -1.30 9.80 1.81
C SER A 65 -1.77 9.56 0.38
N GLY A 66 -2.96 8.99 0.23
CA GLY A 66 -3.52 8.72 -1.09
C GLY A 66 -4.88 8.08 -1.01
N THR A 67 -5.30 7.49 -2.13
CA THR A 67 -6.57 6.79 -2.24
C THR A 67 -6.36 5.50 -3.01
N ILE A 68 -7.02 4.43 -2.57
CA ILE A 68 -7.17 3.19 -3.33
C ILE A 68 -8.64 2.94 -3.57
N SER A 69 -9.00 2.71 -4.83
CA SER A 69 -10.38 2.48 -5.26
C SER A 69 -10.58 1.04 -5.72
N PHE A 70 -11.66 0.43 -5.24
CA PHE A 70 -12.07 -0.92 -5.62
C PHE A 70 -13.53 -0.95 -6.06
N TYR A 71 -13.86 -1.84 -7.00
CA TYR A 71 -15.26 -2.13 -7.33
C TYR A 71 -15.92 -3.06 -6.31
N ASP A 72 -15.15 -3.96 -5.72
CA ASP A 72 -15.68 -4.98 -4.84
C ASP A 72 -14.65 -5.39 -3.78
N THR A 73 -15.05 -5.28 -2.52
CA THR A 73 -14.25 -5.66 -1.35
C THR A 73 -14.97 -6.69 -0.48
N GLU A 74 -16.17 -7.15 -0.90
CA GLU A 74 -17.08 -7.92 -0.06
C GLU A 74 -17.59 -9.21 -0.71
N SER A 75 -17.18 -9.53 -1.95
CA SER A 75 -17.67 -10.69 -2.72
C SER A 75 -17.45 -12.03 -2.03
N THR A 76 -16.37 -12.15 -1.27
CA THR A 76 -16.06 -13.37 -0.54
C THR A 76 -16.00 -13.12 0.96
N THR A 77 -16.23 -14.18 1.75
CA THR A 77 -16.10 -14.09 3.22
C THR A 77 -14.67 -13.72 3.64
N GLU A 78 -13.66 -14.15 2.88
CA GLU A 78 -12.27 -13.84 3.13
C GLU A 78 -11.98 -12.34 2.91
N LEU A 79 -12.45 -11.76 1.80
CA LEU A 79 -12.30 -10.33 1.54
C LEU A 79 -13.04 -9.48 2.56
N ARG A 80 -14.28 -9.85 2.91
CA ARG A 80 -15.04 -9.15 3.98
C ARG A 80 -14.28 -9.12 5.30
N LYS A 81 -13.68 -10.27 5.70
CA LYS A 81 -12.88 -10.36 6.91
C LYS A 81 -11.62 -9.51 6.81
N LEU A 82 -10.91 -9.57 5.67
CA LEU A 82 -9.72 -8.78 5.41
C LEU A 82 -10.03 -7.27 5.56
N PHE A 83 -11.03 -6.76 4.83
CA PHE A 83 -11.36 -5.34 4.85
C PHE A 83 -11.95 -4.88 6.21
N ALA A 84 -12.72 -5.73 6.90
CA ALA A 84 -13.18 -5.43 8.25
C ALA A 84 -11.98 -5.23 9.21
N ASP A 85 -11.00 -6.10 9.17
CA ASP A 85 -9.78 -5.97 9.96
C ASP A 85 -8.96 -4.71 9.61
N LEU A 86 -8.86 -4.37 8.31
CA LEU A 86 -8.13 -3.20 7.83
C LEU A 86 -8.76 -1.87 8.27
N VAL A 87 -10.10 -1.80 8.35
CA VAL A 87 -10.81 -0.58 8.79
C VAL A 87 -11.14 -0.57 10.29
N GLY A 88 -10.82 -1.65 11.01
CA GLY A 88 -11.09 -1.77 12.44
C GLY A 88 -12.53 -2.15 12.79
N PHE A 89 -13.19 -2.93 11.94
CA PHE A 89 -14.51 -3.50 12.22
C PHE A 89 -14.40 -4.94 12.74
N ASP A 90 -15.48 -5.45 13.32
CA ASP A 90 -15.60 -6.83 13.74
C ASP A 90 -16.49 -7.64 12.80
N ILE A 91 -16.34 -8.97 12.84
CA ILE A 91 -17.25 -9.89 12.17
C ILE A 91 -17.87 -10.81 13.20
N ASP A 92 -19.20 -10.91 13.21
CA ASP A 92 -19.90 -11.83 14.09
C ASP A 92 -19.88 -13.29 13.58
N ALA A 93 -20.36 -14.20 14.42
CA ALA A 93 -20.43 -15.63 14.09
C ALA A 93 -21.31 -15.96 12.86
N LYS A 94 -22.14 -15.02 12.42
CA LYS A 94 -23.01 -15.13 11.22
C LYS A 94 -22.38 -14.52 9.96
N GLY A 95 -21.17 -13.93 10.07
CA GLY A 95 -20.46 -13.28 8.97
C GLY A 95 -20.90 -11.85 8.67
N ARG A 96 -21.59 -11.19 9.61
CA ARG A 96 -21.97 -9.77 9.48
C ARG A 96 -20.83 -8.88 9.95
N VAL A 97 -20.59 -7.81 9.21
CA VAL A 97 -19.61 -6.77 9.60
C VAL A 97 -20.24 -5.84 10.62
N LEU A 98 -19.57 -5.62 11.73
CA LEU A 98 -20.01 -4.77 12.84
C LEU A 98 -19.06 -3.57 12.97
N GLY A 99 -19.59 -2.36 12.82
CA GLY A 99 -18.86 -1.13 13.08
C GLY A 99 -18.64 -0.92 14.57
N THR A 100 -17.55 -1.45 15.11
CA THR A 100 -17.22 -1.38 16.54
C THR A 100 -16.40 -0.14 16.82
N SER A 101 -16.81 0.68 17.80
CA SER A 101 -16.04 1.85 18.22
C SER A 101 -14.80 1.43 19.03
N GLY A 102 -13.68 2.12 18.78
CA GLY A 102 -12.45 1.97 19.58
C GLY A 102 -11.50 0.86 19.11
N LYS A 103 -11.81 0.12 18.05
CA LYS A 103 -10.89 -0.82 17.45
C LYS A 103 -9.91 -0.09 16.52
N THR A 104 -8.64 -0.39 16.65
CA THR A 104 -7.59 0.21 15.83
C THR A 104 -7.50 -0.51 14.48
N PRO A 105 -7.55 0.20 13.34
CA PRO A 105 -7.29 -0.37 12.03
C PRO A 105 -5.94 -1.08 11.98
N LYS A 106 -5.88 -2.26 11.37
CA LYS A 106 -4.63 -3.00 11.22
C LYS A 106 -3.77 -2.38 10.12
N LYS A 107 -2.45 -2.34 10.36
CA LYS A 107 -1.48 -2.02 9.32
C LYS A 107 -1.33 -3.18 8.35
N PHE A 108 -0.95 -2.88 7.12
CA PHE A 108 -0.78 -3.88 6.08
C PHE A 108 0.27 -3.48 5.06
N ALA A 109 0.80 -4.46 4.33
CA ALA A 109 1.54 -4.22 3.11
C ALA A 109 0.58 -4.27 1.92
N PHE A 110 0.71 -3.28 1.02
CA PHE A 110 -0.02 -3.23 -0.23
C PHE A 110 0.90 -3.50 -1.40
N MET A 111 0.57 -4.49 -2.21
CA MET A 111 1.38 -4.95 -3.34
C MET A 111 0.58 -4.83 -4.63
N CYS A 112 1.20 -4.31 -5.69
CA CYS A 112 0.55 -4.19 -6.99
C CYS A 112 1.54 -4.34 -8.15
N GLU A 113 1.02 -4.58 -9.35
CA GLU A 113 1.77 -4.62 -10.59
C GLU A 113 1.36 -3.48 -11.50
N GLN A 114 2.34 -2.81 -12.10
CA GLN A 114 2.17 -1.72 -13.08
C GLN A 114 2.44 -2.26 -14.49
N PRO A 115 1.41 -2.68 -15.24
CA PRO A 115 1.58 -3.36 -16.52
C PRO A 115 2.15 -2.49 -17.64
N GLY A 116 2.04 -1.16 -17.51
CA GLY A 116 2.57 -0.22 -18.50
C GLY A 116 4.07 0.00 -18.46
N HIS A 117 4.78 -0.59 -17.51
CA HIS A 117 6.23 -0.49 -17.44
C HIS A 117 6.88 -1.49 -18.41
N VAL A 118 7.88 -1.03 -19.19
CA VAL A 118 8.51 -1.84 -20.27
C VAL A 118 9.14 -3.13 -19.75
N ILE A 119 9.75 -3.07 -18.58
CA ILE A 119 10.44 -4.21 -17.96
C ILE A 119 9.48 -4.98 -17.02
N GLY A 120 8.20 -4.60 -16.90
CA GLY A 120 7.32 -5.12 -15.86
C GLY A 120 7.78 -4.65 -14.47
N LYS A 121 6.89 -4.01 -13.74
CA LYS A 121 7.20 -3.45 -12.43
C LYS A 121 6.15 -3.86 -11.41
N ARG A 122 6.62 -4.32 -10.27
CA ARG A 122 5.80 -4.58 -9.08
C ARG A 122 6.27 -3.72 -7.93
N ARG A 123 5.33 -3.21 -7.16
CA ARG A 123 5.60 -2.35 -6.01
C ARG A 123 4.93 -2.87 -4.77
N CYS A 124 5.64 -2.82 -3.65
CA CYS A 124 5.12 -3.11 -2.33
C CYS A 124 5.30 -1.90 -1.42
N PHE A 125 4.21 -1.40 -0.83
CA PHE A 125 4.22 -0.44 0.27
C PHE A 125 4.09 -1.19 1.59
N LEU A 126 4.95 -0.90 2.57
CA LEU A 126 5.10 -1.76 3.76
C LEU A 126 4.12 -1.46 4.89
N ALA A 127 3.96 -0.22 5.30
CA ALA A 127 3.16 0.15 6.46
C ALA A 127 1.99 1.05 6.08
N CYS A 128 1.03 0.47 5.39
CA CYS A 128 -0.20 1.13 4.97
C CYS A 128 -1.28 1.03 6.04
N GLN A 129 -2.14 2.03 6.11
CA GLN A 129 -3.41 2.02 6.85
C GLN A 129 -4.49 2.65 5.98
N ILE A 130 -5.70 2.12 6.05
CA ILE A 130 -6.88 2.70 5.40
C ILE A 130 -7.93 3.09 6.41
N LYS A 131 -8.79 4.03 6.01
CA LYS A 131 -10.01 4.38 6.74
C LYS A 131 -11.20 3.75 6.06
N ALA A 132 -12.27 3.57 6.83
CA ALA A 132 -13.56 3.14 6.26
C ALA A 132 -14.00 4.12 5.16
N PRO A 133 -14.47 3.62 4.01
CA PRO A 133 -14.92 4.47 2.92
C PRO A 133 -16.20 5.19 3.31
N SER A 134 -16.46 6.33 2.67
CA SER A 134 -17.78 6.96 2.70
C SER A 134 -18.77 6.09 1.93
N MET A 135 -20.00 6.02 2.42
CA MET A 135 -21.07 5.30 1.74
C MET A 135 -21.86 6.27 0.88
N ASP A 136 -21.68 6.19 -0.43
CA ASP A 136 -22.47 6.92 -1.43
C ASP A 136 -23.33 5.93 -2.20
N SER A 137 -24.66 6.15 -2.18
CA SER A 137 -25.61 5.32 -2.91
C SER A 137 -26.62 6.21 -3.63
N LYS A 138 -26.75 6.02 -4.95
CA LYS A 138 -27.73 6.74 -5.78
C LYS A 138 -28.80 5.78 -6.31
N THR A 139 -30.01 6.29 -6.47
CA THR A 139 -31.09 5.55 -7.17
C THR A 139 -30.74 5.42 -8.65
N ILE A 140 -31.01 4.25 -9.21
CA ILE A 140 -30.84 3.99 -10.65
C ILE A 140 -31.96 4.75 -11.40
N GLU A 141 -31.58 5.69 -12.26
CA GLU A 141 -32.54 6.42 -13.11
C GLU A 141 -32.68 5.74 -14.47
N ASP A 142 -31.68 5.83 -15.36
CA ASP A 142 -31.74 5.28 -16.72
C ASP A 142 -30.70 4.20 -16.99
N LYS A 143 -29.52 4.26 -16.38
CA LYS A 143 -28.44 3.29 -16.50
C LYS A 143 -27.84 2.97 -15.14
N PRO A 144 -27.51 1.68 -14.88
CA PRO A 144 -26.77 1.33 -13.69
C PRO A 144 -25.38 1.97 -13.73
N ASP A 145 -25.10 2.82 -12.76
CA ASP A 145 -23.74 3.35 -12.53
C ASP A 145 -23.04 2.44 -11.55
N ILE A 146 -21.84 1.98 -11.92
CA ILE A 146 -21.04 1.12 -11.07
C ILE A 146 -20.25 2.02 -10.12
N THR A 147 -20.69 2.07 -8.87
CA THR A 147 -20.00 2.85 -7.83
C THR A 147 -18.76 2.11 -7.36
N GLN A 148 -17.64 2.81 -7.31
CA GLN A 148 -16.40 2.33 -6.70
C GLN A 148 -16.36 2.71 -5.21
N LEU A 149 -15.62 1.93 -4.43
CA LEU A 149 -15.35 2.21 -3.02
C LEU A 149 -13.96 2.83 -2.91
N ASP A 150 -13.92 4.06 -2.43
CA ASP A 150 -12.68 4.82 -2.27
C ASP A 150 -12.21 4.78 -0.82
N TYR A 151 -11.02 4.24 -0.59
CA TYR A 151 -10.40 4.13 0.71
C TYR A 151 -9.26 5.15 0.83
N ASP A 152 -9.38 6.07 1.80
CA ASP A 152 -8.26 6.93 2.17
C ASP A 152 -7.12 6.09 2.72
N LEU A 153 -5.95 6.22 2.11
CA LEU A 153 -4.75 5.49 2.45
C LEU A 153 -3.70 6.42 3.07
N THR A 154 -3.02 5.94 4.07
CA THR A 154 -1.78 6.55 4.58
C THR A 154 -0.71 5.47 4.67
N TRP A 155 0.56 5.85 4.50
CA TRP A 155 1.70 4.97 4.74
C TRP A 155 2.82 5.72 5.43
N ARG A 156 3.68 4.97 6.12
CA ARG A 156 4.83 5.52 6.83
C ARG A 156 6.08 4.72 6.51
N PRO A 157 7.28 5.37 6.57
CA PRO A 157 8.53 4.64 6.47
C PRO A 157 8.70 3.72 7.68
N VAL A 158 9.23 2.53 7.42
CA VAL A 158 9.58 1.53 8.42
C VAL A 158 11.09 1.34 8.47
N THR A 159 11.60 0.89 9.62
CA THR A 159 13.00 0.47 9.75
C THR A 159 12.99 -1.03 9.99
N LEU A 160 13.53 -1.80 9.05
CA LEU A 160 13.61 -3.25 9.14
C LEU A 160 14.77 -3.70 10.02
N SER A 161 14.74 -4.96 10.46
CA SER A 161 15.83 -5.59 11.24
C SER A 161 17.20 -5.57 10.53
N THR A 162 17.18 -5.49 9.20
CA THR A 162 18.38 -5.34 8.36
C THR A 162 19.02 -3.95 8.43
N GLY A 163 18.37 -2.99 9.11
CA GLY A 163 18.78 -1.58 9.15
C GLY A 163 18.30 -0.75 7.96
N TRP A 164 17.66 -1.36 6.96
CA TRP A 164 17.05 -0.63 5.85
C TRP A 164 15.85 0.19 6.34
N ARG A 165 15.77 1.44 5.89
CA ARG A 165 14.64 2.33 6.19
C ARG A 165 14.02 2.85 4.91
N GLY A 166 12.71 2.70 4.79
CA GLY A 166 11.94 3.19 3.63
C GLY A 166 10.46 2.85 3.74
N SER A 167 9.69 3.31 2.76
CA SER A 167 8.23 3.16 2.73
C SER A 167 7.79 2.08 1.74
N PHE A 168 8.58 1.83 0.71
CA PHE A 168 8.24 0.87 -0.35
C PHE A 168 9.50 0.29 -0.99
N TYR A 169 9.31 -0.80 -1.73
CA TYR A 169 10.30 -1.33 -2.65
C TYR A 169 9.67 -1.74 -3.97
N ASP A 170 10.49 -1.70 -5.03
CA ASP A 170 10.11 -2.09 -6.38
C ASP A 170 10.87 -3.35 -6.79
N SER A 171 10.19 -4.26 -7.49
CA SER A 171 10.80 -5.41 -8.15
C SER A 171 10.53 -5.35 -9.65
N TYR A 172 11.50 -5.72 -10.45
CA TYR A 172 11.47 -5.69 -11.90
C TYR A 172 11.58 -7.09 -12.50
N SER A 173 11.03 -7.30 -13.70
CA SER A 173 10.93 -8.63 -14.31
C SER A 173 12.27 -9.28 -14.70
N ASP A 174 13.37 -8.54 -14.65
CA ASP A 174 14.74 -9.03 -14.82
C ASP A 174 15.36 -9.58 -13.53
N LEU A 175 14.68 -9.44 -12.38
CA LEU A 175 15.13 -9.98 -11.10
C LEU A 175 14.60 -11.41 -10.88
N GLU A 176 15.44 -12.29 -10.29
CA GLU A 176 15.08 -13.70 -10.04
C GLU A 176 13.85 -13.89 -9.17
N ASP A 177 13.68 -13.01 -8.18
CA ASP A 177 12.56 -13.08 -7.22
C ASP A 177 11.23 -12.48 -7.73
N TYR A 178 11.24 -11.91 -8.94
CA TYR A 178 10.04 -11.28 -9.50
C TYR A 178 8.84 -12.21 -9.55
N ALA A 179 9.03 -13.48 -9.92
CA ALA A 179 7.94 -14.44 -10.01
C ALA A 179 7.25 -14.69 -8.66
N LYS A 180 8.02 -14.66 -7.57
CA LYS A 180 7.58 -14.94 -6.20
C LYS A 180 7.15 -13.68 -5.42
N PHE A 181 7.13 -12.53 -6.06
CA PHE A 181 6.87 -11.24 -5.41
C PHE A 181 5.57 -11.23 -4.60
N PHE A 182 4.51 -11.90 -5.05
CA PHE A 182 3.22 -11.94 -4.38
C PHE A 182 3.05 -13.11 -3.39
N ASP A 183 4.05 -13.98 -3.25
CA ASP A 183 3.96 -15.13 -2.34
C ASP A 183 4.16 -14.69 -0.87
N LYS A 184 4.99 -13.68 -0.65
CA LYS A 184 5.26 -13.10 0.67
C LYS A 184 5.79 -11.67 0.54
N VAL A 185 5.59 -10.87 1.60
CA VAL A 185 6.24 -9.55 1.72
C VAL A 185 7.72 -9.77 2.08
N ASP A 186 8.61 -9.18 1.29
CA ASP A 186 10.03 -9.24 1.58
C ASP A 186 10.42 -8.18 2.63
N THR A 187 10.95 -8.63 3.74
CA THR A 187 11.44 -7.81 4.86
C THR A 187 12.95 -7.94 5.07
N GLN A 188 13.64 -8.66 4.19
CA GLN A 188 15.09 -8.84 4.23
C GLN A 188 15.82 -7.87 3.29
N LEU A 189 15.26 -6.68 3.09
CA LEU A 189 15.82 -5.66 2.22
C LEU A 189 17.12 -5.13 2.80
N THR A 190 18.16 -5.07 1.98
CA THR A 190 19.47 -4.53 2.32
C THR A 190 19.92 -3.53 1.27
N LEU A 191 20.71 -2.54 1.67
CA LEU A 191 21.39 -1.68 0.69
C LEU A 191 22.56 -2.44 0.09
N ALA A 192 22.69 -2.39 -1.23
CA ALA A 192 23.90 -2.90 -1.89
C ALA A 192 25.13 -2.16 -1.38
N SER A 193 26.22 -2.88 -1.16
CA SER A 193 27.50 -2.24 -0.86
C SER A 193 28.00 -1.47 -2.09
N ALA A 194 28.72 -0.38 -1.87
CA ALA A 194 29.25 0.46 -2.97
C ALA A 194 30.11 -0.29 -3.99
N SER A 195 30.55 -1.52 -3.67
CA SER A 195 31.30 -2.41 -4.54
C SER A 195 30.48 -3.32 -5.43
N GLU A 196 29.16 -3.41 -5.21
CA GLU A 196 28.25 -4.31 -5.95
C GLU A 196 27.45 -3.60 -7.05
N VAL A 197 27.55 -2.27 -7.11
CA VAL A 197 26.78 -1.42 -8.06
C VAL A 197 27.66 -0.94 -9.24
N ALA A 198 28.87 -1.47 -9.39
CA ALA A 198 29.83 -1.07 -10.45
C ALA A 198 29.73 -1.97 -11.68
#